data_1062f5fce36905c3342003c545bf694a
#
_entry.id   1062f5fce36905c3342003c545bf694a
#
_cell.length_a   1.000
_cell.length_b   1.000
_cell.length_c   1.000
_cell.angle_alpha   90.00
_cell.angle_beta   90.00
_cell.angle_gamma   90.00
#
_symmetry.space_group_name_H-M   'P 1'
#
loop_
_entity.id
_entity.type
_entity.pdbx_description
1 polymer ?
#
loop_
_entity_poly.entity_id
_entity_poly.type
_entity_poly.pdbx_seq_one_letter_code
_entity_poly.pdbx_strand_id
1 'polypeptide(L)' 'MNAVMIKALGNWRDFNELLTTIPEADLKEMLVYEVKHENRKSFVERLHQRYNSVRIMREREELMKGF' A
#
# COMPACT_ATOMS: atom_id res chain seq x y z
N MET A 1 -11.53 -0.09 4.24
CA MET A 1 -10.50 0.80 4.84
C MET A 1 -11.03 1.46 6.09
N ASN A 2 -10.17 1.71 7.06
CA ASN A 2 -10.57 2.40 8.27
C ASN A 2 -10.36 3.92 8.16
N ALA A 3 -10.85 4.65 9.17
CA ALA A 3 -10.79 6.12 9.17
C ALA A 3 -9.35 6.66 9.17
N VAL A 4 -8.41 5.94 9.78
CA VAL A 4 -6.99 6.34 9.82
C VAL A 4 -6.39 6.32 8.42
N MET A 5 -6.69 5.30 7.64
CA MET A 5 -6.19 5.16 6.25
C MET A 5 -6.78 6.24 5.35
N ILE A 6 -8.08 6.50 5.49
CA ILE A 6 -8.76 7.54 4.70
C ILE A 6 -8.17 8.92 5.03
N LYS A 7 -7.93 9.20 6.30
CA LYS A 7 -7.33 10.46 6.73
C LYS A 7 -5.90 10.61 6.22
N ALA A 8 -5.12 9.54 6.24
CA ALA A 8 -3.75 9.55 5.75
C ALA A 8 -3.68 9.88 4.26
N LEU A 9 -4.66 9.44 3.48
CA LEU A 9 -4.74 9.76 2.05
C LEU A 9 -4.94 11.24 1.75
N GLY A 10 -5.32 12.04 2.76
CA GLY A 10 -5.45 13.48 2.63
C GLY A 10 -4.17 14.26 2.86
N ASN A 11 -3.11 13.62 3.36
CA ASN A 11 -1.85 14.27 3.71
C ASN A 11 -0.68 13.40 3.27
N TRP A 12 0.16 13.93 2.37
CA TRP A 12 1.30 13.18 1.80
C TRP A 12 2.28 12.67 2.86
N ARG A 13 2.56 13.50 3.86
CA ARG A 13 3.50 13.13 4.94
C ARG A 13 2.95 11.97 5.78
N ASP A 14 1.71 12.09 6.23
CA ASP A 14 1.06 11.05 7.02
C ASP A 14 0.91 9.76 6.22
N PHE A 15 0.58 9.89 4.94
CA PHE A 15 0.49 8.78 4.02
C PHE A 15 1.80 7.99 3.93
N ASN A 16 2.94 8.68 3.72
CA ASN A 16 4.24 8.02 3.62
C ASN A 16 4.66 7.35 4.94
N GLU A 17 4.37 7.96 6.07
CA GLU A 17 4.67 7.39 7.37
C GLU A 17 3.83 6.11 7.61
N LEU A 18 2.56 6.15 7.25
CA LEU A 18 1.65 5.03 7.43
C LEU A 18 1.99 3.85 6.51
N LEU A 19 2.48 4.11 5.30
CA LEU A 19 2.78 3.08 4.31
C LEU A 19 3.69 1.98 4.83
N THR A 20 4.63 2.31 5.70
CA THR A 20 5.59 1.34 6.22
C THR A 20 4.96 0.34 7.18
N THR A 21 3.76 0.62 7.67
CA THR A 21 3.06 -0.20 8.66
C THR A 21 1.82 -0.91 8.12
N ILE A 22 1.40 -0.59 6.88
CA ILE A 22 0.16 -1.13 6.31
C ILE A 22 0.39 -2.56 5.81
N PRO A 23 -0.49 -3.51 6.19
CA PRO A 23 -0.44 -4.87 5.64
C PRO A 23 -0.72 -4.92 4.13
N GLU A 24 -0.24 -5.98 3.47
CA GLU A 24 -0.40 -6.17 2.02
C GLU A 24 -1.86 -6.05 1.55
N ALA A 25 -2.78 -6.70 2.25
CA ALA A 25 -4.20 -6.67 1.90
C ALA A 25 -4.77 -5.25 1.91
N ASP A 26 -4.39 -4.47 2.91
CA ASP A 26 -4.83 -3.09 3.05
C ASP A 26 -4.19 -2.17 2.00
N LEU A 27 -2.94 -2.43 1.62
CA LEU A 27 -2.27 -1.70 0.55
C LEU A 27 -3.01 -1.87 -0.77
N LYS A 28 -3.43 -3.10 -1.07
CA LYS A 28 -4.22 -3.37 -2.28
C LYS A 28 -5.54 -2.63 -2.26
N GLU A 29 -6.22 -2.64 -1.13
CA GLU A 29 -7.50 -1.96 -0.95
C GLU A 29 -7.36 -0.44 -1.13
N MET A 30 -6.32 0.15 -0.54
CA MET A 30 -6.03 1.57 -0.69
C MET A 30 -5.70 1.94 -2.13
N LEU A 31 -4.95 1.09 -2.83
CA LEU A 31 -4.61 1.31 -4.24
C LEU A 31 -5.86 1.32 -5.10
N VAL A 32 -6.75 0.35 -4.93
CA VAL A 32 -8.02 0.29 -5.66
C VAL A 32 -8.89 1.51 -5.35
N TYR A 33 -8.96 1.90 -4.09
CA TYR A 33 -9.71 3.09 -3.68
C TYR A 33 -9.18 4.35 -4.37
N GLU A 34 -7.86 4.55 -4.35
CA GLU A 34 -7.25 5.74 -4.94
C GLU A 34 -7.49 5.82 -6.44
N VAL A 35 -7.35 4.71 -7.14
CA VAL A 35 -7.60 4.65 -8.60
C VAL A 35 -9.05 4.97 -8.93
N LYS A 36 -10.00 4.49 -8.13
CA LYS A 36 -11.44 4.67 -8.39
C LYS A 36 -11.98 6.04 -7.99
N HIS A 37 -11.40 6.68 -6.97
CA HIS A 37 -11.95 7.90 -6.39
C HIS A 37 -11.14 9.14 -6.72
N GLU A 38 -9.93 9.24 -6.24
CA GLU A 38 -9.09 10.42 -6.42
C GLU A 38 -8.15 10.33 -7.62
N ASN A 39 -7.67 9.14 -7.91
CA ASN A 39 -6.76 8.84 -9.02
C ASN A 39 -5.57 9.80 -9.08
N ARG A 40 -4.99 10.14 -7.95
CA ARG A 40 -3.82 11.02 -7.87
C ARG A 40 -2.57 10.21 -8.21
N LYS A 41 -1.88 10.60 -9.28
CA LYS A 41 -0.74 9.86 -9.82
C LYS A 41 0.32 9.55 -8.76
N SER A 42 0.74 10.54 -7.96
CA SER A 42 1.77 10.35 -6.94
C SER A 42 1.38 9.31 -5.90
N PHE A 43 0.13 9.33 -5.45
CA PHE A 43 -0.39 8.38 -4.47
C PHE A 43 -0.50 6.98 -5.07
N VAL A 44 -1.00 6.89 -6.29
CA VAL A 44 -1.13 5.61 -7.00
C VAL A 44 0.23 4.96 -7.19
N GLU A 45 1.21 5.72 -7.68
CA GLU A 45 2.57 5.20 -7.89
C GLU A 45 3.20 4.72 -6.58
N ARG A 46 3.06 5.51 -5.52
CA ARG A 46 3.65 5.17 -4.22
C ARG A 46 3.00 3.92 -3.61
N LEU A 47 1.68 3.82 -3.67
CA LEU A 47 0.95 2.64 -3.22
C LEU A 47 1.36 1.40 -4.00
N HIS A 48 1.47 1.53 -5.31
CA HIS A 48 1.85 0.44 -6.19
C HIS A 48 3.27 -0.04 -5.89
N GLN A 49 4.22 0.87 -5.70
CA GLN A 49 5.59 0.53 -5.33
C GLN A 49 5.64 -0.24 -4.01
N ARG A 50 4.95 0.26 -3.00
CA ARG A 50 4.95 -0.40 -1.69
C ARG A 50 4.26 -1.76 -1.74
N TYR A 51 3.13 -1.84 -2.43
CA TYR A 51 2.40 -3.09 -2.62
C TYR A 51 3.29 -4.14 -3.29
N ASN A 52 3.96 -3.77 -4.38
CA ASN A 52 4.87 -4.68 -5.08
C ASN A 52 6.03 -5.13 -4.19
N SER A 53 6.63 -4.23 -3.42
CA SER A 53 7.73 -4.57 -2.52
C SER A 53 7.31 -5.59 -1.47
N VAL A 54 6.17 -5.37 -0.84
CA VAL A 54 5.65 -6.27 0.20
C VAL A 54 5.29 -7.63 -0.40
N ARG A 55 4.65 -7.64 -1.57
CA ARG A 55 4.29 -8.87 -2.26
C ARG A 55 5.52 -9.69 -2.65
N ILE A 56 6.53 -9.04 -3.21
CA ILE A 56 7.78 -9.71 -3.61
C ILE A 56 8.49 -10.30 -2.39
N MET A 57 8.54 -9.56 -1.30
CA MET A 57 9.14 -10.05 -0.06
C MET A 57 8.41 -11.27 0.48
N ARG A 58 7.08 -11.25 0.46
CA ARG A 58 6.25 -12.36 0.90
C ARG A 58 6.48 -13.60 0.02
N GLU A 59 6.44 -13.42 -1.29
CA GLU A 59 6.65 -14.52 -2.25
C GLU A 59 8.04 -15.12 -2.08
N ARG A 60 9.05 -14.28 -1.88
CA ARG A 60 10.43 -14.74 -1.66
C ARG A 60 10.54 -15.57 -0.38
N GLU A 61 9.90 -15.13 0.71
CA GLU A 61 9.87 -15.89 1.95
C GLU A 61 9.21 -17.24 1.78
N GLU A 62 8.09 -17.29 1.06
CA GLU A 62 7.38 -18.53 0.78
C GLU A 62 8.25 -19.50 -0.01
N LEU A 63 8.97 -18.99 -1.02
CA LEU A 63 9.90 -19.81 -1.81
C LEU A 63 11.05 -20.36 -0.96
N MET A 64 11.61 -19.53 -0.09
CA MET A 64 12.71 -19.92 0.79
C MET A 64 12.28 -20.97 1.82
N LYS A 65 11.03 -20.93 2.26
CA LYS A 65 10.50 -21.95 3.19
C LYS A 65 10.35 -23.32 2.53
N GLY A 66 10.26 -23.37 1.20
CA GLY A 66 10.13 -24.60 0.45
C GLY A 66 11.43 -25.39 0.34
N PHE A 67 12.52 -24.81 0.77
CA PHE A 67 13.83 -25.46 0.76
C PHE A 67 14.23 -25.85 2.17
#